data_14dd312b978311dcd691449130d92853
#
_entry.id   14dd312b978311dcd691449130d92853
#
_cell.length_a   1.000
_cell.length_b   1.000
_cell.length_c   1.000
_cell.angle_alpha   90.00
_cell.angle_beta   90.00
_cell.angle_gamma   90.00
#
_symmetry.space_group_name_H-M   'P 1'
#
loop_
_entity.id
_entity.type
_entity.pdbx_description
1 polymer ?
#
loop_
_entity_poly.entity_id
_entity_poly.type
_entity_poly.pdbx_seq_one_letter_code
_entity_poly.pdbx_strand_id
1 'polypeptide(L)'
;MIITFIYGKPIIMNNKSIAIITGASSGIGKEFTSIINGYDDITEIWAIARNQDRLNDLKHSLSEKVRIFSMDLTDRKSLEAIELLLKTEKPRIKYLINCAGFATFGDYSDISTDRSLNMVDLNINALIAMCNMCIDYMQENSHIINMASQAGFQPVPYQNIYSSTKAFVRNYTRALNIELKNRKIIATAVCPGWM
;
A
#
# COMPACT_ATOMS: atom_id res chain seq x y z
N MET A 1 -25.91 2.28 -10.03
CA MET A 1 -26.46 2.35 -8.65
C MET A 1 -27.41 1.17 -8.49
N ILE A 2 -27.00 0.13 -7.80
CA ILE A 2 -27.85 -1.05 -7.53
C ILE A 2 -28.50 -0.80 -6.17
N ILE A 3 -29.84 -0.67 -6.15
CA ILE A 3 -30.62 -0.52 -4.92
C ILE A 3 -31.12 -1.93 -4.56
N THR A 4 -30.58 -2.52 -3.51
CA THR A 4 -31.06 -3.77 -2.94
C THR A 4 -31.93 -3.46 -1.74
N PHE A 5 -33.14 -4.00 -1.68
CA PHE A 5 -34.06 -3.83 -0.54
C PHE A 5 -33.95 -5.02 0.40
N ILE A 6 -33.64 -4.79 1.68
CA ILE A 6 -33.76 -5.78 2.75
C ILE A 6 -34.70 -5.17 3.80
N TYR A 7 -35.80 -5.86 4.11
CA TYR A 7 -36.85 -5.41 5.03
C TYR A 7 -37.41 -4.00 4.69
N GLY A 8 -37.57 -3.67 3.40
CA GLY A 8 -38.22 -2.43 2.97
C GLY A 8 -37.41 -1.14 3.14
N LYS A 9 -36.13 -1.23 3.59
CA LYS A 9 -35.22 -0.07 3.64
C LYS A 9 -34.24 -0.14 2.47
N PRO A 10 -34.06 0.96 1.72
CA PRO A 10 -33.03 0.98 0.68
C PRO A 10 -31.66 0.96 1.33
N ILE A 11 -30.88 -0.09 1.06
CA ILE A 11 -29.45 -0.08 1.34
C ILE A 11 -28.79 0.60 0.16
N ILE A 12 -28.35 1.83 0.35
CA ILE A 12 -27.46 2.50 -0.57
C ILE A 12 -26.10 1.77 -0.40
N MET A 13 -25.89 0.74 -1.21
CA MET A 13 -24.55 0.19 -1.32
C MET A 13 -23.65 1.29 -1.88
N ASN A 14 -22.72 1.78 -1.09
CA ASN A 14 -21.65 2.64 -1.58
C ASN A 14 -20.80 1.79 -2.53
N ASN A 15 -21.11 1.83 -3.81
CA ASN A 15 -20.46 1.04 -4.88
C ASN A 15 -19.07 1.61 -5.24
N LYS A 16 -18.53 2.52 -4.43
CA LYS A 16 -17.19 3.04 -4.63
C LYS A 16 -16.17 1.96 -4.29
N SER A 17 -15.64 1.31 -5.32
CA SER A 17 -14.42 0.54 -5.17
C SER A 17 -13.24 1.48 -5.25
N ILE A 18 -12.35 1.43 -4.27
CA ILE A 18 -11.15 2.26 -4.25
C ILE A 18 -9.88 1.43 -4.35
N ALA A 19 -8.82 2.10 -4.78
CA ALA A 19 -7.46 1.62 -4.62
C ALA A 19 -6.71 2.51 -3.62
N ILE A 20 -5.89 1.91 -2.76
CA ILE A 20 -4.98 2.62 -1.85
C ILE A 20 -3.56 2.27 -2.28
N ILE A 21 -2.75 3.30 -2.59
CA ILE A 21 -1.39 3.13 -3.09
C ILE A 21 -0.45 3.95 -2.23
N THR A 22 0.46 3.29 -1.53
CA THR A 22 1.52 3.95 -0.77
C THR A 22 2.78 4.13 -1.61
N GLY A 23 3.57 5.18 -1.36
CA GLY A 23 4.72 5.52 -2.19
C GLY A 23 4.33 6.01 -3.60
N ALA A 24 3.13 6.55 -3.74
CA ALA A 24 2.53 6.92 -5.04
C ALA A 24 3.22 8.07 -5.77
N SER A 25 4.08 8.85 -5.11
CA SER A 25 4.69 10.06 -5.70
C SER A 25 5.85 9.80 -6.66
N SER A 26 6.32 8.56 -6.81
CA SER A 26 7.46 8.22 -7.68
C SER A 26 7.56 6.73 -7.98
N GLY A 27 8.40 6.38 -8.97
CA GLY A 27 8.76 4.99 -9.31
C GLY A 27 7.54 4.09 -9.49
N ILE A 28 7.63 2.87 -8.95
CA ILE A 28 6.60 1.82 -9.11
C ILE A 28 5.23 2.27 -8.58
N GLY A 29 5.17 2.99 -7.47
CA GLY A 29 3.90 3.47 -6.90
C GLY A 29 3.19 4.46 -7.82
N LYS A 30 3.95 5.34 -8.49
CA LYS A 30 3.41 6.26 -9.50
C LYS A 30 2.86 5.49 -10.71
N GLU A 31 3.59 4.50 -11.21
CA GLU A 31 3.16 3.68 -12.34
C GLU A 31 1.90 2.87 -12.01
N PHE A 32 1.82 2.27 -10.81
CA PHE A 32 0.60 1.61 -10.38
C PHE A 32 -0.58 2.59 -10.31
N THR A 33 -0.38 3.82 -9.82
CA THR A 33 -1.44 4.83 -9.79
C THR A 33 -1.94 5.13 -11.20
N SER A 34 -1.03 5.27 -12.17
CA SER A 34 -1.36 5.52 -13.58
C SER A 34 -2.14 4.35 -14.19
N ILE A 35 -1.72 3.12 -13.95
CA ILE A 35 -2.39 1.92 -14.47
C ILE A 35 -3.80 1.79 -13.86
N ILE A 36 -3.93 1.89 -12.55
CA ILE A 36 -5.20 1.75 -11.84
C ILE A 36 -6.18 2.88 -12.20
N ASN A 37 -5.68 4.08 -12.53
CA ASN A 37 -6.52 5.19 -12.99
C ASN A 37 -7.31 4.85 -14.27
N GLY A 38 -6.81 3.94 -15.09
CA GLY A 38 -7.50 3.43 -16.28
C GLY A 38 -8.57 2.36 -16.01
N TYR A 39 -8.74 1.89 -14.77
CA TYR A 39 -9.71 0.85 -14.44
C TYR A 39 -11.10 1.44 -14.18
N ASP A 40 -12.13 0.95 -14.90
CA ASP A 40 -13.49 1.45 -14.80
C ASP A 40 -14.18 1.09 -13.48
N ASP A 41 -13.79 -0.01 -12.86
CA ASP A 41 -14.32 -0.47 -11.57
C ASP A 41 -13.73 0.24 -10.35
N ILE A 42 -12.72 1.09 -10.57
CA ILE A 42 -12.12 1.95 -9.55
C ILE A 42 -12.64 3.38 -9.70
N THR A 43 -13.32 3.86 -8.67
CA THR A 43 -13.91 5.21 -8.66
C THR A 43 -13.05 6.24 -7.96
N GLU A 44 -12.14 5.80 -7.07
CA GLU A 44 -11.23 6.68 -6.34
C GLU A 44 -9.91 5.97 -6.05
N ILE A 45 -8.81 6.71 -6.10
CA ILE A 45 -7.46 6.24 -5.78
C ILE A 45 -6.90 7.09 -4.64
N TRP A 46 -6.62 6.49 -3.50
CA TRP A 46 -5.92 7.14 -2.41
C TRP A 46 -4.41 7.02 -2.64
N ALA A 47 -3.81 8.10 -3.13
CA ALA A 47 -2.39 8.20 -3.41
C ALA A 47 -1.66 8.78 -2.19
N ILE A 48 -0.92 7.94 -1.47
CA ILE A 48 -0.27 8.29 -0.20
C ILE A 48 1.25 8.38 -0.40
N ALA A 49 1.85 9.53 -0.08
CA ALA A 49 3.29 9.73 -0.06
C ALA A 49 3.64 10.99 0.75
N ARG A 50 4.93 11.25 1.01
CA ARG A 50 5.37 12.43 1.76
C ARG A 50 5.44 13.71 0.94
N ASN A 51 5.77 13.59 -0.34
CA ASN A 51 6.03 14.76 -1.19
C ASN A 51 4.73 15.27 -1.81
N GLN A 52 4.20 16.37 -1.25
CA GLN A 52 2.97 17.01 -1.69
C GLN A 52 3.02 17.49 -3.13
N ASP A 53 4.14 18.10 -3.57
CA ASP A 53 4.25 18.64 -4.91
C ASP A 53 4.19 17.54 -5.97
N ARG A 54 4.94 16.45 -5.76
CA ARG A 54 4.87 15.28 -6.66
C ARG A 54 3.51 14.60 -6.67
N LEU A 55 2.79 14.62 -5.55
CA LEU A 55 1.42 14.12 -5.51
C LEU A 55 0.47 15.04 -6.29
N ASN A 56 0.65 16.36 -6.20
CA ASN A 56 -0.11 17.32 -6.99
C ASN A 56 0.15 17.11 -8.49
N ASP A 57 1.41 16.98 -8.89
CA ASP A 57 1.80 16.69 -10.29
C ASP A 57 1.16 15.39 -10.78
N LEU A 58 1.20 14.35 -9.95
CA LEU A 58 0.56 13.06 -10.26
C LEU A 58 -0.95 13.23 -10.50
N LYS A 59 -1.65 13.91 -9.59
CA LYS A 59 -3.08 14.17 -9.73
C LYS A 59 -3.40 14.96 -11.01
N HIS A 60 -2.66 16.04 -11.27
CA HIS A 60 -2.85 16.87 -12.48
C HIS A 60 -2.60 16.08 -13.78
N SER A 61 -1.68 15.11 -13.75
CA SER A 61 -1.36 14.29 -14.93
C SER A 61 -2.35 13.16 -15.22
N LEU A 62 -3.24 12.83 -14.26
CA LEU A 62 -4.16 11.70 -14.36
C LEU A 62 -5.62 12.15 -14.42
N SER A 63 -6.34 12.08 -13.31
CA SER A 63 -7.77 12.43 -13.26
C SER A 63 -8.22 12.79 -11.84
N GLU A 64 -9.45 13.29 -11.73
CA GLU A 64 -10.09 13.57 -10.43
C GLU A 64 -10.35 12.33 -9.57
N LYS A 65 -10.19 11.10 -10.12
CA LYS A 65 -10.21 9.88 -9.31
C LYS A 65 -9.08 9.84 -8.27
N VAL A 66 -7.97 10.58 -8.51
CA VAL A 66 -6.81 10.57 -7.61
C VAL A 66 -7.02 11.55 -6.46
N ARG A 67 -7.19 11.01 -5.27
CA ARG A 67 -7.20 11.74 -4.00
C ARG A 67 -5.86 11.58 -3.33
N ILE A 68 -5.18 12.69 -3.07
CA ILE A 68 -3.83 12.70 -2.56
C ILE A 68 -3.79 12.89 -1.05
N PHE A 69 -2.85 12.18 -0.40
CA PHE A 69 -2.59 12.28 1.04
C PHE A 69 -1.09 12.44 1.27
N SER A 70 -0.68 13.67 1.66
CA SER A 70 0.71 13.94 2.02
C SER A 70 0.96 13.50 3.46
N MET A 71 1.50 12.29 3.62
CA MET A 71 1.67 11.65 4.94
C MET A 71 2.99 10.89 5.02
N ASP A 72 3.63 10.92 6.19
CA ASP A 72 4.74 10.03 6.51
C ASP A 72 4.21 8.79 7.25
N LEU A 73 4.31 7.63 6.61
CA LEU A 73 3.81 6.38 7.18
C LEU A 73 4.68 5.83 8.32
N THR A 74 5.82 6.44 8.61
CA THR A 74 6.60 6.14 9.82
C THR A 74 6.07 6.90 11.05
N ASP A 75 5.23 7.93 10.84
CA ASP A 75 4.57 8.66 11.91
C ASP A 75 3.25 7.98 12.28
N ARG A 76 3.11 7.67 13.57
CA ARG A 76 1.90 7.06 14.13
C ARG A 76 0.64 7.91 13.91
N LYS A 77 0.75 9.23 13.98
CA LYS A 77 -0.39 10.13 13.73
C LYS A 77 -0.90 10.03 12.30
N SER A 78 -0.02 9.81 11.34
CA SER A 78 -0.40 9.55 9.94
C SER A 78 -1.19 8.25 9.80
N LEU A 79 -0.77 7.18 10.48
CA LEU A 79 -1.49 5.91 10.49
C LEU A 79 -2.85 6.02 11.18
N GLU A 80 -2.93 6.72 12.31
CA GLU A 80 -4.19 7.01 13.03
C GLU A 80 -5.17 7.81 12.17
N ALA A 81 -4.68 8.78 11.39
CA ALA A 81 -5.49 9.55 10.45
C ALA A 81 -6.07 8.68 9.32
N ILE A 82 -5.26 7.76 8.77
CA ILE A 82 -5.74 6.80 7.76
C ILE A 82 -6.79 5.86 8.37
N GLU A 83 -6.54 5.36 9.56
CA GLU A 83 -7.50 4.48 10.26
C GLU A 83 -8.84 5.20 10.51
N LEU A 84 -8.79 6.47 10.90
CA LEU A 84 -9.99 7.31 11.09
C LEU A 84 -10.75 7.49 9.77
N LEU A 85 -10.05 7.76 8.66
CA LEU A 85 -10.66 7.87 7.33
C LEU A 85 -11.37 6.56 6.93
N LEU A 86 -10.72 5.42 7.13
CA LEU A 86 -11.30 4.11 6.84
C LEU A 86 -12.54 3.85 7.69
N LYS A 87 -12.53 4.15 8.98
CA LYS A 87 -13.67 4.02 9.89
C LYS A 87 -14.84 4.93 9.52
N THR A 88 -14.54 6.14 9.05
CA THR A 88 -15.55 7.15 8.71
C THR A 88 -16.18 6.88 7.34
N GLU A 89 -15.36 6.64 6.32
CA GLU A 89 -15.82 6.51 4.94
C GLU A 89 -16.26 5.07 4.59
N LYS A 90 -15.73 4.07 5.32
CA LYS A 90 -16.01 2.64 5.11
C LYS A 90 -15.94 2.26 3.63
N PRO A 91 -14.83 2.54 2.95
CA PRO A 91 -14.71 2.32 1.52
C PRO A 91 -14.64 0.82 1.22
N ARG A 92 -15.03 0.43 0.02
CA ARG A 92 -14.77 -0.90 -0.52
C ARG A 92 -13.39 -0.92 -1.17
N ILE A 93 -12.38 -1.47 -0.50
CA ILE A 93 -11.01 -1.53 -1.04
C ILE A 93 -10.90 -2.70 -2.00
N LYS A 94 -10.63 -2.41 -3.27
CA LYS A 94 -10.35 -3.40 -4.31
C LYS A 94 -8.86 -3.72 -4.40
N TYR A 95 -8.02 -2.68 -4.29
CA TYR A 95 -6.57 -2.82 -4.36
C TYR A 95 -5.91 -2.08 -3.20
N LEU A 96 -5.04 -2.79 -2.46
CA LEU A 96 -4.06 -2.20 -1.56
C LEU A 96 -2.67 -2.46 -2.15
N ILE A 97 -1.94 -1.40 -2.51
CA ILE A 97 -0.64 -1.50 -3.17
C ILE A 97 0.40 -0.80 -2.29
N ASN A 98 1.20 -1.58 -1.58
CA ASN A 98 2.22 -1.09 -0.67
C ASN A 98 3.56 -0.96 -1.40
N CYS A 99 3.81 0.24 -1.97
CA CYS A 99 5.06 0.60 -2.65
C CYS A 99 5.97 1.49 -1.81
N ALA A 100 5.50 2.05 -0.68
CA ALA A 100 6.33 2.86 0.18
C ALA A 100 7.51 2.05 0.72
N GLY A 101 8.71 2.60 0.61
CA GLY A 101 9.94 1.96 1.05
C GLY A 101 11.17 2.63 0.48
N PHE A 102 12.31 2.39 1.08
CA PHE A 102 13.60 2.82 0.56
C PHE A 102 14.70 1.82 0.88
N ALA A 103 15.82 1.95 0.19
CA ALA A 103 17.05 1.22 0.42
C ALA A 103 18.15 2.19 0.87
N THR A 104 19.12 1.68 1.61
CA THR A 104 20.39 2.34 1.89
C THR A 104 21.51 1.34 1.60
N PHE A 105 22.57 1.84 0.98
CA PHE A 105 23.75 1.08 0.59
C PHE A 105 24.93 1.59 1.41
N GLY A 106 25.74 0.72 1.92
CA GLY A 106 26.95 1.06 2.65
C GLY A 106 27.39 -0.05 3.59
N ASP A 107 28.60 0.09 4.13
CA ASP A 107 29.08 -0.77 5.20
C ASP A 107 28.19 -0.57 6.45
N TYR A 108 28.17 -1.55 7.35
CA TYR A 108 27.36 -1.46 8.57
C TYR A 108 27.76 -0.25 9.45
N SER A 109 29.01 0.17 9.38
CA SER A 109 29.54 1.33 10.10
C SER A 109 29.18 2.68 9.48
N ASP A 110 28.81 2.72 8.20
CA ASP A 110 28.47 3.94 7.46
C ASP A 110 27.01 4.34 7.61
N ILE A 111 26.17 3.38 7.99
CA ILE A 111 24.71 3.60 8.11
C ILE A 111 24.36 3.79 9.58
N SER A 112 23.85 4.98 9.92
CA SER A 112 23.43 5.26 11.29
C SER A 112 22.31 4.31 11.76
N THR A 113 22.24 4.07 13.05
CA THR A 113 21.17 3.28 13.68
C THR A 113 19.79 3.87 13.33
N ASP A 114 19.64 5.19 13.42
CA ASP A 114 18.36 5.87 13.11
C ASP A 114 17.94 5.63 11.65
N ARG A 115 18.90 5.66 10.73
CA ARG A 115 18.60 5.38 9.32
C ARG A 115 18.16 3.94 9.10
N SER A 116 18.80 3.00 9.80
CA SER A 116 18.46 1.58 9.79
C SER A 116 17.06 1.32 10.36
N LEU A 117 16.76 1.90 11.52
CA LEU A 117 15.45 1.77 12.17
C LEU A 117 14.33 2.41 11.34
N ASN A 118 14.57 3.61 10.78
CA ASN A 118 13.60 4.26 9.90
C ASN A 118 13.30 3.42 8.64
N MET A 119 14.28 2.66 8.13
CA MET A 119 14.05 1.72 7.03
C MET A 119 13.14 0.56 7.45
N VAL A 120 13.31 0.04 8.66
CA VAL A 120 12.42 -0.99 9.22
C VAL A 120 11.02 -0.42 9.42
N ASP A 121 10.91 0.78 9.96
CA ASP A 121 9.62 1.45 10.21
C ASP A 121 8.83 1.63 8.92
N LEU A 122 9.46 2.11 7.84
CA LEU A 122 8.76 2.31 6.59
C LEU A 122 8.51 0.99 5.83
N ASN A 123 9.55 0.14 5.69
CA ASN A 123 9.47 -1.04 4.83
C ASN A 123 8.67 -2.19 5.48
N ILE A 124 8.57 -2.23 6.81
CA ILE A 124 7.92 -3.32 7.57
C ILE A 124 6.73 -2.79 8.37
N ASN A 125 6.95 -1.92 9.35
CA ASN A 125 5.90 -1.52 10.30
C ASN A 125 4.74 -0.80 9.61
N ALA A 126 5.03 0.13 8.70
CA ALA A 126 4.03 0.83 7.90
C ALA A 126 3.25 -0.14 7.01
N LEU A 127 3.92 -1.10 6.36
CA LEU A 127 3.28 -2.10 5.51
C LEU A 127 2.33 -3.00 6.32
N ILE A 128 2.75 -3.48 7.49
CA ILE A 128 1.90 -4.27 8.38
C ILE A 128 0.66 -3.46 8.79
N ALA A 129 0.86 -2.21 9.22
CA ALA A 129 -0.22 -1.33 9.62
C ALA A 129 -1.24 -1.13 8.49
N MET A 130 -0.77 -0.81 7.29
CA MET A 130 -1.64 -0.65 6.12
C MET A 130 -2.41 -1.92 5.79
N CYS A 131 -1.77 -3.09 5.80
CA CYS A 131 -2.47 -4.36 5.58
C CYS A 131 -3.55 -4.58 6.63
N ASN A 132 -3.22 -4.47 7.91
CA ASN A 132 -4.15 -4.75 9.01
C ASN A 132 -5.36 -3.79 8.99
N MET A 133 -5.14 -2.49 8.76
CA MET A 133 -6.21 -1.50 8.70
C MET A 133 -7.12 -1.69 7.49
N CYS A 134 -6.58 -2.10 6.34
CA CYS A 134 -7.33 -2.17 5.09
C CYS A 134 -8.09 -3.48 4.91
N ILE A 135 -7.62 -4.60 5.46
CA ILE A 135 -8.20 -5.93 5.24
C ILE A 135 -9.69 -5.98 5.59
N ASP A 136 -10.13 -5.33 6.64
CA ASP A 136 -11.55 -5.36 7.06
C ASP A 136 -12.48 -4.65 6.05
N TYR A 137 -11.94 -3.78 5.22
CA TYR A 137 -12.67 -3.07 4.16
C TYR A 137 -12.53 -3.73 2.78
N MET A 138 -11.82 -4.86 2.71
CA MET A 138 -11.63 -5.63 1.47
C MET A 138 -12.68 -6.74 1.36
N GLN A 139 -13.13 -6.99 0.14
CA GLN A 139 -14.11 -8.02 -0.16
C GLN A 139 -13.50 -9.10 -1.06
N GLU A 140 -14.28 -10.11 -1.37
CA GLU A 140 -13.93 -11.15 -2.33
C GLU A 140 -13.37 -10.55 -3.64
N ASN A 141 -12.32 -11.15 -4.17
CA ASN A 141 -11.59 -10.69 -5.36
C ASN A 141 -10.89 -9.34 -5.20
N SER A 142 -10.59 -8.92 -3.97
CA SER A 142 -9.67 -7.81 -3.71
C SER A 142 -8.22 -8.29 -3.68
N HIS A 143 -7.28 -7.36 -3.93
CA HIS A 143 -5.87 -7.67 -4.05
C HIS A 143 -5.01 -6.81 -3.13
N ILE A 144 -4.09 -7.46 -2.42
CA ILE A 144 -2.99 -6.82 -1.70
C ILE A 144 -1.71 -7.05 -2.52
N ILE A 145 -1.03 -5.99 -2.90
CA ILE A 145 0.24 -6.05 -3.62
C ILE A 145 1.32 -5.42 -2.75
N ASN A 146 2.26 -6.22 -2.26
CA ASN A 146 3.35 -5.78 -1.42
C ASN A 146 4.67 -5.79 -2.19
N MET A 147 5.36 -4.65 -2.24
CA MET A 147 6.65 -4.53 -2.94
C MET A 147 7.78 -5.12 -2.11
N ALA A 148 8.14 -6.35 -2.40
CA ALA A 148 9.37 -6.99 -1.93
C ALA A 148 10.58 -6.57 -2.82
N SER A 149 11.52 -7.46 -3.08
CA SER A 149 12.67 -7.27 -3.96
C SER A 149 13.35 -8.63 -4.21
N GLN A 150 14.10 -8.74 -5.29
CA GLN A 150 15.07 -9.83 -5.46
C GLN A 150 16.05 -9.92 -4.29
N ALA A 151 16.44 -8.79 -3.69
CA ALA A 151 17.28 -8.75 -2.50
C ALA A 151 16.70 -9.53 -1.31
N GLY A 152 15.40 -9.83 -1.29
CA GLY A 152 14.76 -10.63 -0.25
C GLY A 152 14.91 -12.14 -0.40
N PHE A 153 15.62 -12.65 -1.42
CA PHE A 153 15.82 -14.09 -1.60
C PHE A 153 17.11 -14.62 -1.00
N GLN A 154 18.07 -13.73 -0.75
CA GLN A 154 19.39 -14.10 -0.23
C GLN A 154 19.98 -12.94 0.60
N PRO A 155 20.95 -13.20 1.48
CA PRO A 155 21.72 -12.14 2.13
C PRO A 155 22.46 -11.29 1.09
N VAL A 156 22.36 -9.97 1.23
CA VAL A 156 23.05 -9.02 0.35
C VAL A 156 23.99 -8.16 1.19
N PRO A 157 25.32 -8.36 1.12
CA PRO A 157 26.28 -7.49 1.80
C PRO A 157 26.06 -6.03 1.38
N TYR A 158 26.36 -5.10 2.25
CA TYR A 158 26.14 -3.65 2.09
C TYR A 158 24.67 -3.20 1.92
N GLN A 159 23.73 -4.16 2.06
CA GLN A 159 22.29 -3.94 2.08
C GLN A 159 21.61 -4.81 3.15
N ASN A 160 22.30 -5.10 4.23
CA ASN A 160 21.88 -6.06 5.26
C ASN A 160 20.43 -5.78 5.75
N ILE A 161 20.12 -4.55 6.17
CA ILE A 161 18.78 -4.18 6.64
C ILE A 161 17.78 -4.23 5.49
N TYR A 162 18.10 -3.62 4.32
CA TYR A 162 17.18 -3.60 3.19
C TYR A 162 16.79 -5.01 2.75
N SER A 163 17.76 -5.88 2.49
CA SER A 163 17.50 -7.26 2.06
C SER A 163 16.68 -8.04 3.10
N SER A 164 16.96 -7.82 4.39
CA SER A 164 16.20 -8.41 5.49
C SER A 164 14.75 -7.91 5.53
N THR A 165 14.51 -6.59 5.34
CA THR A 165 13.13 -6.07 5.26
C THR A 165 12.38 -6.68 4.08
N LYS A 166 13.03 -6.86 2.93
CA LYS A 166 12.40 -7.42 1.73
C LYS A 166 12.17 -8.95 1.84
N ALA A 167 13.02 -9.67 2.57
CA ALA A 167 12.77 -11.05 2.95
C ALA A 167 11.54 -11.18 3.88
N PHE A 168 11.41 -10.28 4.86
CA PHE A 168 10.22 -10.18 5.70
C PHE A 168 8.96 -9.97 4.86
N VAL A 169 8.94 -8.94 4.00
CA VAL A 169 7.76 -8.62 3.16
C VAL A 169 7.34 -9.81 2.30
N ARG A 170 8.30 -10.51 1.69
CA ARG A 170 8.04 -11.71 0.90
C ARG A 170 7.39 -12.82 1.73
N ASN A 171 7.94 -13.14 2.90
CA ASN A 171 7.41 -14.20 3.77
C ASN A 171 6.05 -13.83 4.36
N TYR A 172 5.92 -12.62 4.89
CA TYR A 172 4.67 -12.07 5.43
C TYR A 172 3.54 -12.17 4.39
N THR A 173 3.78 -11.70 3.18
CA THR A 173 2.76 -11.67 2.12
C THR A 173 2.32 -13.09 1.73
N ARG A 174 3.24 -14.06 1.67
CA ARG A 174 2.90 -15.45 1.36
C ARG A 174 2.05 -16.10 2.45
N ALA A 175 2.36 -15.85 3.71
CA ALA A 175 1.55 -16.32 4.83
C ALA A 175 0.16 -15.66 4.80
N LEU A 176 0.10 -14.35 4.66
CA LEU A 176 -1.13 -13.58 4.58
C LEU A 176 -2.05 -14.06 3.44
N ASN A 177 -1.49 -14.42 2.28
CA ASN A 177 -2.27 -14.96 1.17
C ASN A 177 -2.98 -16.27 1.52
N ILE A 178 -2.36 -17.11 2.35
CA ILE A 178 -2.97 -18.37 2.81
C ILE A 178 -4.07 -18.08 3.83
N GLU A 179 -3.83 -17.19 4.77
CA GLU A 179 -4.78 -16.78 5.81
C GLU A 179 -6.05 -16.14 5.22
N LEU A 180 -5.90 -15.38 4.14
CA LEU A 180 -7.01 -14.70 3.46
C LEU A 180 -7.76 -15.56 2.44
N LYS A 181 -7.34 -16.82 2.23
CA LYS A 181 -7.92 -17.70 1.22
C LYS A 181 -9.44 -17.88 1.37
N ASN A 182 -9.93 -18.06 2.59
CA ASN A 182 -11.36 -18.23 2.84
C ASN A 182 -12.18 -16.95 2.57
N ARG A 183 -11.54 -15.78 2.60
CA ARG A 183 -12.13 -14.49 2.21
C ARG A 183 -11.99 -14.22 0.72
N LYS A 184 -11.32 -15.08 -0.03
CA LYS A 184 -10.99 -14.93 -1.46
C LYS A 184 -10.30 -13.59 -1.76
N ILE A 185 -9.44 -13.12 -0.85
CA ILE A 185 -8.56 -11.98 -1.03
C ILE A 185 -7.18 -12.52 -1.41
N ILE A 186 -6.56 -11.93 -2.41
CA ILE A 186 -5.27 -12.38 -2.95
C ILE A 186 -4.18 -11.43 -2.47
N ALA A 187 -3.17 -11.96 -1.79
CA ALA A 187 -1.98 -11.19 -1.42
C ALA A 187 -0.76 -11.64 -2.25
N THR A 188 -0.13 -10.70 -2.95
CA THR A 188 0.98 -10.95 -3.87
C THR A 188 2.22 -10.16 -3.45
N ALA A 189 3.35 -10.85 -3.30
CA ALA A 189 4.66 -10.21 -3.14
C ALA A 189 5.30 -10.04 -4.53
N VAL A 190 5.48 -8.81 -4.96
CA VAL A 190 6.20 -8.47 -6.19
C VAL A 190 7.67 -8.25 -5.85
N CYS A 191 8.57 -8.92 -6.55
CA CYS A 191 10.00 -8.94 -6.27
C CYS A 191 10.80 -8.38 -7.45
N PRO A 192 10.82 -7.06 -7.68
CA PRO A 192 11.56 -6.47 -8.78
C PRO A 192 13.07 -6.70 -8.65
N GLY A 193 13.75 -6.73 -9.79
CA GLY A 193 15.20 -6.61 -9.87
C GLY A 193 15.67 -5.16 -9.76
N TRP A 194 16.89 -4.91 -10.24
CA TRP A 194 17.41 -3.56 -10.42
C TRP A 194 16.64 -2.85 -11.53
N MET A 195 16.23 -1.63 -11.22
CA MET A 195 15.53 -0.73 -12.16
C MET A 195 16.31 0.55 -12.30
#